data_e4164e016ac6bba21d8baba60c81602b
#
_entry.id   e4164e016ac6bba21d8baba60c81602b
#
_cell.length_a   1.000
_cell.length_b   1.000
_cell.length_c   1.000
_cell.angle_alpha   90.00
_cell.angle_beta   90.00
_cell.angle_gamma   90.00
#
_symmetry.space_group_name_H-M   'P 1'
#
loop_
_entity.id
_entity.type
_entity.pdbx_description
1 polymer ?
#
loop_
_entity_poly.entity_id
_entity_poly.type
_entity_poly.pdbx_seq_one_letter_code
_entity_poly.pdbx_strand_id
1 'polypeptide(L)'
;LSSTRAHQNEAVPVPGRRPGRTWLPGVAAAALLLPLAGCDTGDAVADEPDAMAVLVDGTGEEGPGSADHEGVTVRTGDAESFDDHPYVPEGVDISVTYPEFEGAEPFSEGLAERIDDDVADFRAGTRDPVSLSVDWQIIAADSGVLGVRLVQSEEDMHGLREGYSTHWYDAGAGHTAWSTELLADHEALETVNGLVREQLAEDAEVDAEALRPVLGLYDSMGFNDDGDLVVEFDDGHLSPAEEGHVPSADPGRKSAVLDSEEVDPLLSDLGQRAREASLSEQEQLTVADADPEAEEPGPVPGVVSAEDPDVDCYEDGTRCIALTFDDGPHEQTPELLDLLDEEDVTASFFLNGNPSLSQPGTIRRIYAEGHEVASHNDLHENMPEEFTEAELPAQIAAVSAMVRRQTGHSVELFRPPFGASSDAVLEEIGEQGMAEILWNVDSEDWQDVPADEIVDNVVTGAEPNTIVLLHDPLETTLEAAPELIEELKALDYEFVSVSQALGGAEPGESYPPGGLGASPAP
;
A
#
# COMPACT_ATOMS: atom_id res chain seq x y z
N LEU A 1 -60.39 1.12 28.04
CA LEU A 1 -60.25 2.26 28.96
C LEU A 1 -58.82 2.73 28.88
N SER A 2 -58.52 3.54 27.93
CA SER A 2 -58.17 4.97 27.92
C SER A 2 -57.27 5.43 29.05
N SER A 3 -56.05 5.81 28.72
CA SER A 3 -55.44 7.10 29.21
C SER A 3 -54.16 7.41 28.46
N THR A 4 -54.30 8.33 27.52
CA THR A 4 -53.31 9.19 26.89
C THR A 4 -52.56 10.00 27.94
N ARG A 5 -51.24 10.07 27.85
CA ARG A 5 -50.44 11.15 28.49
C ARG A 5 -49.48 11.75 27.43
N ALA A 6 -49.84 12.96 27.05
CA ALA A 6 -49.02 13.87 26.31
C ALA A 6 -47.90 14.42 27.25
N HIS A 7 -46.66 14.41 26.80
CA HIS A 7 -45.61 15.24 27.40
C HIS A 7 -45.33 16.42 26.45
N GLN A 8 -45.50 17.59 27.05
CA GLN A 8 -45.30 18.89 26.47
C GLN A 8 -43.79 19.16 26.31
N ASN A 9 -43.40 19.61 25.15
CA ASN A 9 -42.12 20.24 24.88
C ASN A 9 -42.08 21.62 25.55
N GLU A 10 -41.13 21.82 26.46
CA GLU A 10 -40.71 23.15 26.91
C GLU A 10 -39.49 23.61 26.11
N ALA A 11 -39.69 24.71 25.40
CA ALA A 11 -38.68 25.40 24.66
C ALA A 11 -37.75 26.23 25.59
N VAL A 12 -36.44 26.07 25.46
CA VAL A 12 -35.41 26.89 26.12
C VAL A 12 -35.15 28.14 25.26
N PRO A 13 -35.12 29.36 25.87
CA PRO A 13 -35.02 30.60 25.12
C PRO A 13 -33.59 30.96 24.74
N VAL A 14 -33.41 31.44 23.51
CA VAL A 14 -32.18 32.01 22.93
C VAL A 14 -31.95 33.44 23.49
N PRO A 15 -30.74 33.80 23.96
CA PRO A 15 -30.45 35.19 24.36
C PRO A 15 -30.18 36.10 23.16
N GLY A 16 -30.83 37.28 23.19
CA GLY A 16 -30.89 38.26 22.16
C GLY A 16 -29.57 38.98 21.84
N ARG A 17 -29.50 39.37 20.59
CA ARG A 17 -28.54 40.33 20.01
C ARG A 17 -28.71 41.72 20.64
N ARG A 18 -27.61 42.39 20.99
CA ARG A 18 -27.54 43.84 21.21
C ARG A 18 -26.79 44.52 20.05
N PRO A 19 -27.22 45.73 19.68
CA PRO A 19 -26.76 46.43 18.49
C PRO A 19 -25.52 47.31 18.72
N GLY A 20 -24.79 47.50 17.64
CA GLY A 20 -23.81 48.41 17.14
C GLY A 20 -23.21 49.50 18.05
N ARG A 21 -21.90 49.61 17.93
CA ARG A 21 -21.17 50.88 18.10
C ARG A 21 -20.13 51.01 16.98
N THR A 22 -20.40 51.90 16.06
CA THR A 22 -19.48 52.50 15.11
C THR A 22 -18.40 53.31 15.83
N TRP A 23 -17.14 53.08 15.49
CA TRP A 23 -16.06 54.06 15.61
C TRP A 23 -15.03 53.86 14.50
N LEU A 24 -14.85 54.90 13.69
CA LEU A 24 -13.74 55.23 12.81
C LEU A 24 -13.13 56.54 13.30
N PRO A 25 -11.95 57.00 12.87
CA PRO A 25 -10.72 56.34 12.40
C PRO A 25 -9.44 56.93 13.03
N GLY A 26 -8.32 56.31 12.73
CA GLY A 26 -7.06 57.04 12.56
C GLY A 26 -6.02 56.87 13.67
N VAL A 27 -5.02 56.08 13.43
CA VAL A 27 -3.62 56.37 13.82
C VAL A 27 -2.71 55.72 12.76
N ALA A 28 -1.84 56.57 12.23
CA ALA A 28 -0.81 56.22 11.26
C ALA A 28 0.18 55.15 11.82
N ALA A 29 0.34 54.05 11.13
CA ALA A 29 1.45 53.13 11.35
C ALA A 29 2.67 53.64 10.58
N ALA A 30 3.71 53.99 11.31
CA ALA A 30 5.03 54.26 10.76
C ALA A 30 5.62 52.93 10.30
N ALA A 31 5.85 52.79 9.01
CA ALA A 31 6.62 51.69 8.45
C ALA A 31 8.10 51.82 8.88
N LEU A 32 8.53 50.96 9.75
CA LEU A 32 9.96 50.71 9.94
C LEU A 32 10.44 49.82 8.77
N LEU A 33 11.05 50.43 7.81
CA LEU A 33 11.87 49.78 6.81
C LEU A 33 13.18 49.33 7.51
N LEU A 34 13.23 48.09 7.92
CA LEU A 34 14.51 47.40 8.17
C LEU A 34 15.05 46.99 6.80
N PRO A 35 16.32 47.27 6.50
CA PRO A 35 16.94 46.73 5.30
C PRO A 35 17.10 45.22 5.49
N LEU A 36 16.39 44.43 4.71
CA LEU A 36 16.73 43.05 4.44
C LEU A 36 18.08 43.08 3.73
N ALA A 37 19.14 42.88 4.53
CA ALA A 37 20.41 42.45 3.97
C ALA A 37 20.13 41.13 3.29
N GLY A 38 20.30 41.05 1.99
CA GLY A 38 20.31 39.83 1.25
C GLY A 38 21.41 38.94 1.84
N CYS A 39 21.03 37.92 2.54
CA CYS A 39 21.82 36.71 2.62
C CYS A 39 21.48 35.93 1.36
N ASP A 40 22.37 36.05 0.41
CA ASP A 40 22.60 35.07 -0.62
C ASP A 40 23.14 33.82 0.14
N THR A 41 22.24 33.00 0.60
CA THR A 41 22.53 31.63 0.95
C THR A 41 22.00 30.80 -0.20
N GLY A 42 22.80 30.76 -1.27
CA GLY A 42 22.89 29.51 -2.01
C GLY A 42 23.39 28.50 -0.98
N ASP A 43 22.48 27.88 -0.29
CA ASP A 43 22.76 26.61 0.37
C ASP A 43 23.02 25.65 -0.77
N ALA A 44 24.33 25.46 -1.06
CA ALA A 44 24.80 24.21 -1.61
C ALA A 44 24.16 23.15 -0.71
N VAL A 45 23.32 22.29 -1.27
CA VAL A 45 22.94 21.02 -0.67
C VAL A 45 24.29 20.44 -0.23
N ALA A 46 24.53 20.42 1.08
CA ALA A 46 25.70 19.78 1.61
C ALA A 46 25.61 18.34 1.10
N ASP A 47 26.69 17.80 0.52
CA ASP A 47 26.84 16.38 0.27
C ASP A 47 26.40 15.66 1.55
N GLU A 48 25.17 15.16 1.59
CA GLU A 48 24.74 14.21 2.61
C GLU A 48 25.35 12.89 2.17
N PRO A 49 26.32 12.33 2.92
CA PRO A 49 26.99 11.10 2.51
C PRO A 49 26.05 9.89 2.41
N ASP A 50 24.82 10.08 2.86
CA ASP A 50 23.78 9.07 2.96
C ASP A 50 22.72 9.22 1.85
N ALA A 51 22.92 10.06 0.85
CA ALA A 51 22.02 10.25 -0.28
C ALA A 51 22.42 9.40 -1.49
N MET A 52 21.45 9.00 -2.32
CA MET A 52 21.72 8.39 -3.63
C MET A 52 22.50 9.36 -4.52
N ALA A 53 23.41 8.83 -5.34
CA ALA A 53 24.10 9.59 -6.39
C ALA A 53 23.05 10.14 -7.38
N VAL A 54 23.14 11.43 -7.72
CA VAL A 54 22.21 12.08 -8.66
C VAL A 54 22.99 12.61 -9.86
N LEU A 55 22.68 12.10 -11.05
CA LEU A 55 23.28 12.54 -12.31
C LEU A 55 22.53 13.74 -12.90
N VAL A 56 21.21 13.74 -12.81
CA VAL A 56 20.33 14.79 -13.31
C VAL A 56 19.23 15.04 -12.29
N ASP A 57 19.07 16.28 -11.88
CA ASP A 57 18.04 16.71 -10.96
C ASP A 57 16.93 17.45 -11.73
N GLY A 58 15.73 16.84 -11.77
CA GLY A 58 14.52 17.42 -12.33
C GLY A 58 13.68 18.15 -11.29
N THR A 59 14.10 18.13 -9.99
CA THR A 59 13.43 18.83 -8.90
C THR A 59 13.83 20.31 -8.93
N GLY A 60 12.91 21.26 -8.97
CA GLY A 60 13.21 22.67 -8.78
C GLY A 60 12.36 23.66 -9.56
N GLU A 61 12.28 24.91 -9.04
CA GLU A 61 11.51 26.05 -9.59
C GLU A 61 11.96 26.55 -10.98
N GLU A 62 13.19 26.26 -11.39
CA GLU A 62 13.62 26.43 -12.76
C GLU A 62 13.27 25.15 -13.52
N GLY A 63 12.02 25.04 -13.93
CA GLY A 63 11.45 23.88 -14.54
C GLY A 63 12.32 23.21 -15.61
N PRO A 64 11.99 22.02 -16.07
CA PRO A 64 12.74 21.02 -16.83
C PRO A 64 13.41 21.51 -18.12
N GLY A 65 13.49 22.79 -18.34
CA GLY A 65 14.16 23.39 -19.48
C GLY A 65 15.67 23.60 -19.30
N SER A 66 16.26 23.28 -18.15
CA SER A 66 17.70 23.43 -17.96
C SER A 66 18.50 22.17 -18.25
N ALA A 67 17.87 21.01 -18.34
CA ALA A 67 18.51 19.76 -18.72
C ALA A 67 18.27 19.49 -20.22
N ASP A 68 18.99 20.20 -21.10
CA ASP A 68 19.19 19.78 -22.49
C ASP A 68 20.07 18.50 -22.50
N HIS A 69 19.58 17.42 -21.90
CA HIS A 69 20.19 16.11 -22.09
C HIS A 69 19.69 15.53 -23.41
N GLU A 70 20.63 15.25 -24.30
CA GLU A 70 20.32 14.64 -25.60
C GLU A 70 19.62 13.28 -25.35
N GLY A 71 18.40 13.14 -25.85
CA GLY A 71 17.60 11.91 -25.72
C GLY A 71 16.60 11.87 -24.56
N VAL A 72 16.51 12.93 -23.74
CA VAL A 72 15.50 13.03 -22.67
C VAL A 72 14.46 14.07 -23.03
N THR A 73 13.18 13.70 -22.91
CA THR A 73 12.03 14.60 -23.05
C THR A 73 11.26 14.60 -21.73
N VAL A 74 11.01 15.77 -21.17
CA VAL A 74 10.22 15.85 -19.94
C VAL A 74 8.73 15.92 -20.26
N ARG A 75 7.94 15.07 -19.64
CA ARG A 75 6.48 15.09 -19.65
C ARG A 75 5.94 15.83 -18.43
N THR A 76 4.79 16.41 -18.59
CA THR A 76 4.04 17.08 -17.51
C THR A 76 2.60 16.62 -17.56
N GLY A 77 2.03 16.32 -16.40
CA GLY A 77 0.62 15.99 -16.21
C GLY A 77 0.00 16.88 -15.12
N ASP A 78 -1.29 17.12 -15.25
CA ASP A 78 -2.13 17.79 -14.27
C ASP A 78 -3.36 16.94 -13.96
N ALA A 79 -4.25 17.41 -13.09
CA ALA A 79 -5.43 16.65 -12.70
C ALA A 79 -6.30 16.18 -13.88
N GLU A 80 -6.33 16.93 -15.01
CA GLU A 80 -7.10 16.57 -16.21
C GLU A 80 -6.40 15.42 -16.99
N SER A 81 -5.08 15.28 -16.85
CA SER A 81 -4.29 14.25 -17.53
C SER A 81 -4.53 12.84 -16.96
N PHE A 82 -5.07 12.75 -15.74
CA PHE A 82 -5.32 11.52 -14.98
C PHE A 82 -6.81 11.32 -14.65
N ASP A 83 -7.71 11.78 -15.51
CA ASP A 83 -9.17 11.78 -15.27
C ASP A 83 -9.87 10.45 -15.61
N ASP A 84 -9.16 9.48 -16.17
CA ASP A 84 -9.73 8.21 -16.62
C ASP A 84 -10.03 7.21 -15.47
N HIS A 85 -9.69 7.57 -14.22
CA HIS A 85 -9.95 6.73 -13.05
C HIS A 85 -11.40 6.84 -12.57
N PRO A 86 -12.00 5.74 -12.08
CA PRO A 86 -13.41 5.69 -11.68
C PRO A 86 -13.75 6.63 -10.50
N TYR A 87 -12.76 7.04 -9.73
CA TYR A 87 -12.93 7.97 -8.62
C TYR A 87 -11.93 9.13 -8.69
N VAL A 88 -12.45 10.33 -8.84
CA VAL A 88 -11.67 11.58 -8.85
C VAL A 88 -12.30 12.54 -7.85
N PRO A 89 -11.69 12.78 -6.67
CA PRO A 89 -12.16 13.80 -5.74
C PRO A 89 -12.05 15.20 -6.39
N GLU A 90 -13.10 16.00 -6.28
CA GLU A 90 -13.07 17.37 -6.81
C GLU A 90 -12.07 18.24 -6.04
N GLY A 91 -11.26 19.01 -6.76
CA GLY A 91 -10.40 20.06 -6.20
C GLY A 91 -9.04 19.60 -5.70
N VAL A 92 -8.61 18.40 -6.00
CA VAL A 92 -7.24 17.93 -5.75
C VAL A 92 -6.30 18.55 -6.79
N ASP A 93 -5.19 19.15 -6.32
CA ASP A 93 -4.16 19.72 -7.19
C ASP A 93 -3.12 18.66 -7.52
N ILE A 94 -2.99 18.31 -8.80
CA ILE A 94 -2.03 17.32 -9.28
C ILE A 94 -1.01 18.02 -10.18
N SER A 95 0.27 17.83 -9.89
CA SER A 95 1.39 18.34 -10.68
C SER A 95 2.45 17.25 -10.82
N VAL A 96 2.54 16.66 -12.00
CA VAL A 96 3.46 15.55 -12.27
C VAL A 96 4.46 15.97 -13.34
N THR A 97 5.73 15.68 -13.09
CA THR A 97 6.79 15.76 -14.09
C THR A 97 7.60 14.47 -14.10
N TYR A 98 7.93 13.96 -15.29
CA TYR A 98 8.74 12.75 -15.43
C TYR A 98 9.49 12.73 -16.76
N PRO A 99 10.61 11.98 -16.86
CA PRO A 99 11.41 11.89 -18.09
C PRO A 99 10.89 10.78 -19.02
N GLU A 100 10.93 11.06 -20.32
CA GLU A 100 10.86 10.03 -21.39
C GLU A 100 12.22 9.93 -22.07
N PHE A 101 12.62 8.73 -22.44
CA PHE A 101 13.92 8.44 -22.98
C PHE A 101 13.83 7.95 -24.42
N GLU A 102 14.54 8.59 -25.36
CA GLU A 102 14.68 8.11 -26.73
C GLU A 102 15.50 6.81 -26.75
N GLY A 103 14.93 5.74 -27.27
CA GLY A 103 15.56 4.41 -27.31
C GLY A 103 15.34 3.55 -26.06
N ALA A 104 14.49 4.01 -25.12
CA ALA A 104 14.00 3.24 -23.97
C ALA A 104 12.49 3.42 -23.82
N GLU A 105 11.77 3.27 -24.93
CA GLU A 105 10.31 3.43 -24.95
C GLU A 105 9.60 2.50 -23.94
N PRO A 106 9.98 1.20 -23.76
CA PRO A 106 9.33 0.34 -22.76
C PRO A 106 9.49 0.87 -21.33
N PHE A 107 10.64 1.46 -21.01
CA PHE A 107 10.84 2.10 -19.70
C PHE A 107 9.98 3.34 -19.52
N SER A 108 9.93 4.19 -20.56
CA SER A 108 9.12 5.42 -20.53
C SER A 108 7.62 5.11 -20.37
N GLU A 109 7.13 4.07 -21.06
CA GLU A 109 5.76 3.58 -20.93
C GLU A 109 5.50 3.00 -19.53
N GLY A 110 6.39 2.13 -19.02
CA GLY A 110 6.25 1.55 -17.68
C GLY A 110 6.34 2.59 -16.55
N LEU A 111 7.17 3.64 -16.71
CA LEU A 111 7.23 4.74 -15.76
C LEU A 111 5.94 5.56 -15.75
N ALA A 112 5.37 5.80 -16.94
CA ALA A 112 4.09 6.51 -17.06
C ALA A 112 2.93 5.72 -16.43
N GLU A 113 2.86 4.39 -16.67
CA GLU A 113 1.87 3.51 -16.03
C GLU A 113 2.00 3.52 -14.50
N ARG A 114 3.23 3.46 -13.99
CA ARG A 114 3.49 3.53 -12.55
C ARG A 114 2.99 4.84 -11.92
N ILE A 115 3.29 5.98 -12.57
CA ILE A 115 2.84 7.29 -12.10
C ILE A 115 1.31 7.40 -12.14
N ASP A 116 0.66 6.80 -13.14
CA ASP A 116 -0.80 6.75 -13.23
C ASP A 116 -1.40 5.97 -12.06
N ASP A 117 -0.82 4.81 -11.72
CA ASP A 117 -1.18 4.02 -10.54
C ASP A 117 -0.98 4.81 -9.23
N ASP A 118 0.16 5.51 -9.07
CA ASP A 118 0.45 6.30 -7.87
C ASP A 118 -0.56 7.44 -7.69
N VAL A 119 -0.95 8.12 -8.77
CA VAL A 119 -1.99 9.16 -8.75
C VAL A 119 -3.35 8.56 -8.37
N ALA A 120 -3.69 7.39 -8.91
CA ALA A 120 -4.92 6.68 -8.58
C ALA A 120 -4.94 6.26 -7.10
N ASP A 121 -3.83 5.71 -6.60
CA ASP A 121 -3.69 5.26 -5.21
C ASP A 121 -3.72 6.43 -4.23
N PHE A 122 -3.09 7.56 -4.56
CA PHE A 122 -3.20 8.77 -3.77
C PHE A 122 -4.66 9.24 -3.66
N ARG A 123 -5.38 9.28 -4.77
CA ARG A 123 -6.78 9.71 -4.81
C ARG A 123 -7.72 8.78 -4.05
N ALA A 124 -7.53 7.48 -4.17
CA ALA A 124 -8.39 6.46 -3.57
C ALA A 124 -8.05 6.17 -2.10
N GLY A 125 -6.76 6.07 -1.77
CA GLY A 125 -6.26 5.63 -0.48
C GLY A 125 -6.02 6.74 0.54
N THR A 126 -6.06 8.03 0.12
CA THR A 126 -5.76 9.16 1.00
C THR A 126 -7.03 9.85 1.48
N ARG A 127 -7.09 10.18 2.76
CA ARG A 127 -8.22 10.90 3.35
C ARG A 127 -8.14 12.39 3.05
N ASP A 128 -9.21 12.95 2.47
CA ASP A 128 -9.30 14.36 2.11
C ASP A 128 -8.02 14.85 1.38
N PRO A 129 -7.63 14.24 0.23
CA PRO A 129 -6.44 14.61 -0.50
C PRO A 129 -6.53 16.06 -0.97
N VAL A 130 -5.43 16.81 -0.84
CA VAL A 130 -5.32 18.23 -1.20
C VAL A 130 -4.47 18.42 -2.43
N SER A 131 -3.24 17.90 -2.42
CA SER A 131 -2.33 18.01 -3.56
C SER A 131 -1.35 16.85 -3.64
N LEU A 132 -0.93 16.53 -4.87
CA LEU A 132 0.16 15.61 -5.17
C LEU A 132 1.08 16.28 -6.18
N SER A 133 2.39 16.31 -5.88
CA SER A 133 3.41 16.60 -6.87
C SER A 133 4.37 15.44 -7.02
N VAL A 134 4.78 15.18 -8.26
CA VAL A 134 5.78 14.16 -8.59
C VAL A 134 6.89 14.83 -9.41
N ASP A 135 8.10 14.77 -8.87
CA ASP A 135 9.33 15.22 -9.50
C ASP A 135 10.27 14.02 -9.68
N TRP A 136 11.37 14.19 -10.41
CA TRP A 136 12.23 13.08 -10.79
C TRP A 136 13.71 13.41 -10.73
N GLN A 137 14.53 12.39 -10.57
CA GLN A 137 15.98 12.42 -10.65
C GLN A 137 16.50 11.23 -11.45
N ILE A 138 17.51 11.42 -12.29
CA ILE A 138 18.24 10.31 -12.92
C ILE A 138 19.43 10.00 -12.01
N ILE A 139 19.49 8.77 -11.53
CA ILE A 139 20.51 8.30 -10.57
C ILE A 139 21.52 7.33 -11.18
N ALA A 140 21.24 6.80 -12.36
CA ALA A 140 22.15 5.94 -13.11
C ALA A 140 21.84 6.02 -14.61
N ALA A 141 22.87 6.04 -15.47
CA ALA A 141 22.68 6.07 -16.92
C ALA A 141 23.95 5.62 -17.67
N ASP A 142 24.27 4.34 -17.58
CA ASP A 142 25.42 3.76 -18.30
C ASP A 142 25.27 2.24 -18.47
N SER A 143 26.05 1.66 -19.36
CA SER A 143 26.22 0.21 -19.50
C SER A 143 24.89 -0.56 -19.73
N GLY A 144 23.91 0.10 -20.37
CA GLY A 144 22.60 -0.46 -20.62
C GLY A 144 21.69 -0.50 -19.41
N VAL A 145 21.99 0.27 -18.37
CA VAL A 145 21.14 0.45 -17.19
C VAL A 145 20.76 1.92 -17.04
N LEU A 146 19.50 2.17 -16.74
CA LEU A 146 18.95 3.49 -16.43
C LEU A 146 18.21 3.41 -15.10
N GLY A 147 18.48 4.35 -14.20
CA GLY A 147 17.80 4.48 -12.90
C GLY A 147 17.12 5.84 -12.79
N VAL A 148 15.84 5.84 -12.50
CA VAL A 148 15.04 7.05 -12.24
C VAL A 148 14.43 6.95 -10.85
N ARG A 149 14.72 7.94 -10.02
CA ARG A 149 14.10 8.13 -8.71
C ARG A 149 12.99 9.16 -8.84
N LEU A 150 11.80 8.82 -8.41
CA LEU A 150 10.68 9.75 -8.26
C LEU A 150 10.66 10.29 -6.84
N VAL A 151 10.32 11.56 -6.71
CA VAL A 151 10.10 12.24 -5.43
C VAL A 151 8.66 12.73 -5.43
N GLN A 152 7.87 12.22 -4.52
CA GLN A 152 6.47 12.56 -4.38
C GLN A 152 6.29 13.47 -3.16
N SER A 153 5.43 14.48 -3.29
CA SER A 153 4.98 15.30 -2.17
C SER A 153 3.46 15.27 -2.14
N GLU A 154 2.92 14.69 -1.10
CA GLU A 154 1.49 14.50 -0.87
C GLU A 154 1.01 15.40 0.28
N GLU A 155 -0.07 16.16 0.06
CA GLU A 155 -0.72 16.94 1.11
C GLU A 155 -2.15 16.45 1.31
N ASP A 156 -2.48 16.14 2.54
CA ASP A 156 -3.81 15.74 2.99
C ASP A 156 -4.23 16.51 4.25
N MET A 157 -5.33 16.11 4.89
CA MET A 157 -5.79 16.72 6.14
C MET A 157 -4.81 16.57 7.32
N HIS A 158 -3.85 15.64 7.25
CA HIS A 158 -2.84 15.36 8.29
C HIS A 158 -1.53 16.14 8.04
N GLY A 159 -1.34 16.70 6.87
CA GLY A 159 -0.19 17.51 6.49
C GLY A 159 0.54 17.03 5.24
N LEU A 160 1.74 17.56 5.05
CA LEU A 160 2.61 17.21 3.94
C LEU A 160 3.44 15.96 4.30
N ARG A 161 3.57 15.04 3.33
CA ARG A 161 4.44 13.87 3.37
C ARG A 161 5.25 13.78 2.10
N GLU A 162 6.47 13.32 2.22
CA GLU A 162 7.31 12.98 1.08
C GLU A 162 7.41 11.47 0.92
N GLY A 163 7.30 11.00 -0.33
CA GLY A 163 7.46 9.62 -0.73
C GLY A 163 8.54 9.50 -1.81
N TYR A 164 9.12 8.32 -1.91
CA TYR A 164 10.24 8.02 -2.79
C TYR A 164 10.05 6.67 -3.45
N SER A 165 10.17 6.61 -4.78
CA SER A 165 10.24 5.34 -5.50
C SER A 165 11.36 5.38 -6.55
N THR A 166 12.02 4.26 -6.78
CA THR A 166 13.12 4.16 -7.74
C THR A 166 12.85 3.06 -8.74
N HIS A 167 12.89 3.42 -10.01
CA HIS A 167 12.60 2.54 -11.14
C HIS A 167 13.85 2.31 -11.96
N TRP A 168 14.10 1.08 -12.32
CA TRP A 168 15.27 0.66 -13.06
C TRP A 168 14.89 0.12 -14.44
N TYR A 169 15.76 0.31 -15.41
CA TYR A 169 15.62 -0.26 -16.74
C TYR A 169 16.85 -1.07 -17.10
N ASP A 170 16.65 -2.33 -17.42
CA ASP A 170 17.64 -3.19 -18.05
C ASP A 170 17.44 -3.15 -19.55
N ALA A 171 18.23 -2.32 -20.25
CA ALA A 171 18.13 -2.20 -21.69
C ALA A 171 18.52 -3.51 -22.40
N GLY A 172 19.39 -4.33 -21.79
CA GLY A 172 19.75 -5.64 -22.31
C GLY A 172 18.56 -6.60 -22.36
N ALA A 173 17.74 -6.61 -21.34
CA ALA A 173 16.51 -7.41 -21.26
C ALA A 173 15.28 -6.69 -21.85
N GLY A 174 15.35 -5.35 -22.06
CA GLY A 174 14.18 -4.54 -22.41
C GLY A 174 13.13 -4.52 -21.29
N HIS A 175 13.57 -4.65 -20.04
CA HIS A 175 12.73 -4.85 -18.86
C HIS A 175 12.75 -3.62 -17.95
N THR A 176 11.57 -3.16 -17.54
CA THR A 176 11.40 -2.17 -16.46
C THR A 176 11.33 -2.90 -15.14
N ALA A 177 12.35 -2.72 -14.30
CA ALA A 177 12.55 -3.44 -13.08
C ALA A 177 12.20 -2.60 -11.84
N TRP A 178 11.75 -3.27 -10.79
CA TRP A 178 11.60 -2.70 -9.47
C TRP A 178 12.94 -2.54 -8.76
N SER A 179 13.00 -1.67 -7.78
CA SER A 179 14.19 -1.51 -6.91
C SER A 179 14.64 -2.83 -6.28
N THR A 180 13.71 -3.67 -5.86
CA THR A 180 14.02 -4.96 -5.25
C THR A 180 14.72 -5.93 -6.19
N GLU A 181 14.57 -5.78 -7.51
CA GLU A 181 15.29 -6.58 -8.52
C GLU A 181 16.78 -6.25 -8.63
N LEU A 182 17.25 -5.21 -7.94
CA LEU A 182 18.69 -5.02 -7.71
C LEU A 182 19.27 -6.16 -6.87
N LEU A 183 18.46 -6.89 -6.13
CA LEU A 183 18.83 -8.03 -5.30
C LEU A 183 18.59 -9.35 -6.05
N ALA A 184 19.39 -10.37 -5.73
CA ALA A 184 19.40 -11.63 -6.45
C ALA A 184 18.10 -12.42 -6.34
N ASP A 185 17.47 -12.39 -5.16
CA ASP A 185 16.26 -13.13 -4.84
C ASP A 185 15.61 -12.60 -3.54
N HIS A 186 14.52 -13.24 -3.11
CA HIS A 186 13.82 -12.85 -1.89
C HIS A 186 14.68 -13.07 -0.62
N GLU A 187 15.52 -14.10 -0.54
CA GLU A 187 16.43 -14.33 0.60
C GLU A 187 17.45 -13.19 0.74
N ALA A 188 17.90 -12.63 -0.40
CA ALA A 188 18.75 -11.46 -0.40
C ALA A 188 18.01 -10.22 0.15
N LEU A 189 16.74 -10.03 -0.20
CA LEU A 189 15.91 -8.94 0.35
C LEU A 189 15.65 -9.14 1.86
N GLU A 190 15.41 -10.34 2.33
CA GLU A 190 15.30 -10.64 3.77
C GLU A 190 16.60 -10.30 4.51
N THR A 191 17.76 -10.59 3.90
CA THR A 191 19.07 -10.24 4.46
C THR A 191 19.25 -8.73 4.52
N VAL A 192 18.94 -7.99 3.44
CA VAL A 192 18.94 -6.52 3.41
C VAL A 192 18.01 -5.95 4.48
N ASN A 193 16.78 -6.47 4.60
CA ASN A 193 15.83 -6.07 5.65
C ASN A 193 16.41 -6.27 7.06
N GLY A 194 17.14 -7.36 7.28
CA GLY A 194 17.84 -7.63 8.54
C GLY A 194 18.90 -6.57 8.85
N LEU A 195 19.75 -6.20 7.86
CA LEU A 195 20.77 -5.17 8.00
C LEU A 195 20.15 -3.77 8.26
N VAL A 196 19.09 -3.44 7.54
CA VAL A 196 18.32 -2.19 7.74
C VAL A 196 17.73 -2.13 9.15
N ARG A 197 17.11 -3.21 9.62
CA ARG A 197 16.57 -3.30 11.00
C ARG A 197 17.66 -3.11 12.06
N GLU A 198 18.84 -3.68 11.85
CA GLU A 198 19.98 -3.51 12.76
C GLU A 198 20.47 -2.05 12.80
N GLN A 199 20.57 -1.41 11.63
CA GLN A 199 21.01 -0.03 11.51
C GLN A 199 20.02 0.96 12.15
N LEU A 200 18.72 0.75 11.96
CA LEU A 200 17.66 1.64 12.47
C LEU A 200 17.19 1.28 13.89
N ALA A 201 17.68 0.19 14.49
CA ALA A 201 17.21 -0.31 15.80
C ALA A 201 17.41 0.67 16.97
N GLU A 202 18.36 1.60 16.89
CA GLU A 202 18.63 2.61 17.94
C GLU A 202 17.79 3.89 17.76
N ASP A 203 17.09 4.04 16.62
CA ASP A 203 16.20 5.18 16.36
C ASP A 203 14.84 4.95 17.05
N ALA A 204 14.57 5.74 18.10
CA ALA A 204 13.33 5.60 18.88
C ALA A 204 12.06 6.07 18.13
N GLU A 205 12.23 6.69 16.97
CA GLU A 205 11.14 7.16 16.10
C GLU A 205 10.77 6.10 15.04
N VAL A 206 11.54 5.01 14.95
CA VAL A 206 11.34 3.91 14.02
C VAL A 206 10.71 2.70 14.73
N ASP A 207 9.63 2.20 14.19
CA ASP A 207 9.10 0.89 14.53
C ASP A 207 9.80 -0.20 13.70
N ALA A 208 10.76 -0.88 14.31
CA ALA A 208 11.49 -1.95 13.64
C ALA A 208 10.61 -3.15 13.23
N GLU A 209 9.44 -3.34 13.86
CA GLU A 209 8.47 -4.37 13.47
C GLU A 209 7.70 -4.00 12.20
N ALA A 210 7.66 -2.71 11.83
CA ALA A 210 7.11 -2.25 10.57
C ALA A 210 8.01 -2.56 9.35
N LEU A 211 9.30 -2.89 9.58
CA LEU A 211 10.25 -3.28 8.53
C LEU A 211 10.02 -4.74 8.11
N ARG A 212 9.42 -4.93 6.96
CA ARG A 212 9.12 -6.23 6.34
C ARG A 212 9.66 -6.28 4.91
N PRO A 213 10.18 -7.43 4.44
CA PRO A 213 10.79 -7.56 3.12
C PRO A 213 9.74 -7.65 2.00
N VAL A 214 8.97 -6.58 1.82
CA VAL A 214 7.90 -6.47 0.81
C VAL A 214 8.22 -5.42 -0.23
N LEU A 215 7.71 -5.59 -1.45
CA LEU A 215 8.01 -4.75 -2.60
C LEU A 215 7.69 -3.26 -2.32
N GLY A 216 6.50 -2.95 -1.78
CA GLY A 216 6.06 -1.58 -1.55
C GLY A 216 6.78 -0.84 -0.41
N LEU A 217 7.58 -1.54 0.42
CA LEU A 217 8.42 -0.90 1.43
C LEU A 217 9.86 -0.67 0.92
N TYR A 218 10.32 -1.52 0.00
CA TYR A 218 11.67 -1.46 -0.59
C TYR A 218 11.63 -0.97 -2.04
N ASP A 219 10.71 -0.07 -2.35
CA ASP A 219 10.49 0.49 -3.69
C ASP A 219 11.47 1.63 -4.05
N SER A 220 12.25 2.14 -3.07
CA SER A 220 13.31 3.11 -3.33
C SER A 220 14.67 2.60 -2.85
N MET A 221 15.43 2.01 -3.78
CA MET A 221 16.82 1.59 -3.59
C MET A 221 17.69 2.05 -4.74
N GLY A 222 18.92 2.48 -4.41
CA GLY A 222 19.94 2.89 -5.36
C GLY A 222 21.32 2.94 -4.69
N PHE A 223 22.28 3.63 -5.29
CA PHE A 223 23.65 3.65 -4.80
C PHE A 223 24.13 5.09 -4.58
N ASN A 224 24.95 5.29 -3.55
CA ASN A 224 25.66 6.56 -3.31
C ASN A 224 26.96 6.65 -4.12
N ASP A 225 27.70 7.76 -3.99
CA ASP A 225 28.97 8.01 -4.68
C ASP A 225 30.09 7.04 -4.27
N ASP A 226 29.98 6.35 -3.14
CA ASP A 226 30.92 5.32 -2.67
C ASP A 226 30.52 3.90 -3.15
N GLY A 227 29.34 3.75 -3.77
CA GLY A 227 28.79 2.49 -4.25
C GLY A 227 28.10 1.66 -3.18
N ASP A 228 27.78 2.25 -2.03
CA ASP A 228 26.99 1.65 -0.99
C ASP A 228 25.50 1.67 -1.37
N LEU A 229 24.75 0.66 -0.95
CA LEU A 229 23.31 0.59 -1.20
C LEU A 229 22.57 1.53 -0.26
N VAL A 230 21.82 2.45 -0.84
CA VAL A 230 20.92 3.35 -0.13
C VAL A 230 19.50 2.82 -0.25
N VAL A 231 18.82 2.64 0.88
CA VAL A 231 17.41 2.31 0.97
C VAL A 231 16.67 3.49 1.60
N GLU A 232 15.65 4.00 0.95
CA GLU A 232 14.84 5.12 1.43
C GLU A 232 13.43 4.66 1.79
N PHE A 233 12.83 5.32 2.77
CA PHE A 233 11.48 5.05 3.25
C PHE A 233 10.68 6.34 3.29
N ASP A 234 9.44 6.28 2.86
CA ASP A 234 8.51 7.40 2.87
C ASP A 234 8.22 7.91 4.28
N ASP A 235 7.83 9.17 4.35
CA ASP A 235 7.40 9.80 5.60
C ASP A 235 6.26 9.02 6.26
N GLY A 236 6.47 8.60 7.50
CA GLY A 236 5.50 7.88 8.28
C GLY A 236 5.47 6.36 8.07
N HIS A 237 6.15 5.80 7.05
CA HIS A 237 6.15 4.35 6.80
C HIS A 237 6.73 3.54 7.97
N LEU A 238 7.72 4.07 8.66
CA LEU A 238 8.38 3.42 9.80
C LEU A 238 7.97 4.00 11.15
N SER A 239 7.01 4.93 11.19
CA SER A 239 6.52 5.50 12.44
C SER A 239 5.73 4.47 13.24
N PRO A 240 5.84 4.47 14.58
CA PRO A 240 5.02 3.62 15.42
C PRO A 240 3.52 3.86 15.19
N ALA A 241 2.77 2.78 15.06
CA ALA A 241 1.32 2.84 14.93
C ALA A 241 0.67 3.31 16.24
N GLU A 242 -0.34 4.18 16.13
CA GLU A 242 -1.22 4.57 17.24
C GLU A 242 -2.67 4.26 16.84
N GLU A 243 -3.40 3.54 17.68
CA GLU A 243 -4.78 3.14 17.40
C GLU A 243 -5.67 4.32 16.96
N GLY A 244 -6.32 4.16 15.81
CA GLY A 244 -7.23 5.17 15.25
C GLY A 244 -6.56 6.45 14.77
N HIS A 245 -5.24 6.46 14.62
CA HIS A 245 -4.48 7.59 14.09
C HIS A 245 -3.62 7.17 12.91
N VAL A 246 -3.61 7.99 11.86
CA VAL A 246 -2.66 7.83 10.76
C VAL A 246 -1.25 8.08 11.32
N PRO A 247 -0.24 7.22 11.01
CA PRO A 247 1.13 7.42 11.47
C PRO A 247 1.64 8.82 11.17
N SER A 248 2.40 9.39 12.10
CA SER A 248 2.94 10.74 11.94
C SER A 248 3.98 10.81 10.82
N ALA A 249 3.93 11.86 10.01
CA ALA A 249 4.99 12.19 9.07
C ALA A 249 6.28 12.70 9.75
N ASP A 250 6.20 13.17 11.02
CA ASP A 250 7.38 13.36 11.86
C ASP A 250 7.87 11.96 12.33
N PRO A 251 9.04 11.58 12.06
CA PRO A 251 10.31 12.30 11.95
C PRO A 251 10.76 12.64 10.51
N GLY A 252 9.94 12.51 9.50
CA GLY A 252 10.32 12.72 8.10
C GLY A 252 11.02 11.51 7.48
N ARG A 253 11.72 11.73 6.38
CA ARG A 253 12.43 10.71 5.62
C ARG A 253 13.38 9.89 6.50
N LYS A 254 13.29 8.58 6.40
CA LYS A 254 14.26 7.63 6.94
C LYS A 254 15.01 6.95 5.81
N SER A 255 16.30 6.68 6.04
CA SER A 255 17.12 5.92 5.09
C SER A 255 18.11 5.03 5.82
N ALA A 256 18.55 3.99 5.15
CA ALA A 256 19.66 3.14 5.58
C ALA A 256 20.70 3.09 4.46
N VAL A 257 21.99 3.11 4.84
CA VAL A 257 23.11 2.98 3.92
C VAL A 257 23.89 1.73 4.30
N LEU A 258 23.92 0.78 3.40
CA LEU A 258 24.54 -0.52 3.60
C LEU A 258 25.86 -0.59 2.83
N ASP A 259 26.93 -0.95 3.54
CA ASP A 259 28.29 -1.03 3.00
C ASP A 259 28.35 -1.96 1.76
N SER A 260 29.02 -1.48 0.74
CA SER A 260 29.15 -2.19 -0.54
C SER A 260 29.78 -3.58 -0.40
N GLU A 261 30.70 -3.81 0.57
CA GLU A 261 31.29 -5.14 0.80
C GLU A 261 30.26 -6.13 1.38
N GLU A 262 29.27 -5.66 2.16
CA GLU A 262 28.21 -6.49 2.72
C GLU A 262 27.12 -6.81 1.70
N VAL A 263 26.80 -5.85 0.82
CA VAL A 263 25.72 -5.98 -0.16
C VAL A 263 26.16 -6.68 -1.45
N ASP A 264 27.45 -6.61 -1.82
CA ASP A 264 27.97 -7.18 -3.08
C ASP A 264 27.52 -8.64 -3.36
N PRO A 265 27.54 -9.56 -2.38
CA PRO A 265 27.07 -10.95 -2.60
C PRO A 265 25.53 -11.08 -2.74
N LEU A 266 24.76 -10.04 -2.41
CA LEU A 266 23.31 -10.03 -2.44
C LEU A 266 22.75 -9.43 -3.73
N LEU A 267 23.60 -8.73 -4.52
CA LEU A 267 23.18 -8.07 -5.76
C LEU A 267 22.90 -9.08 -6.87
N SER A 268 21.86 -8.82 -7.64
CA SER A 268 21.62 -9.46 -8.94
C SER A 268 22.61 -8.97 -9.99
N ASP A 269 22.59 -9.56 -11.19
CA ASP A 269 23.36 -9.04 -12.34
C ASP A 269 22.93 -7.61 -12.70
N LEU A 270 21.64 -7.28 -12.58
CA LEU A 270 21.14 -5.91 -12.74
C LEU A 270 21.70 -5.00 -11.64
N GLY A 271 21.65 -5.42 -10.37
CA GLY A 271 22.16 -4.64 -9.25
C GLY A 271 23.63 -4.30 -9.38
N GLN A 272 24.46 -5.25 -9.82
CA GLN A 272 25.89 -5.00 -10.08
C GLN A 272 26.09 -3.96 -11.18
N ARG A 273 25.38 -4.06 -12.29
CA ARG A 273 25.43 -3.08 -13.40
C ARG A 273 24.84 -1.72 -13.00
N ALA A 274 23.77 -1.72 -12.20
CA ALA A 274 23.18 -0.49 -11.67
C ALA A 274 24.18 0.29 -10.80
N ARG A 275 24.90 -0.41 -9.90
CA ARG A 275 25.98 0.20 -9.11
C ARG A 275 27.09 0.75 -9.98
N GLU A 276 27.55 -0.01 -10.99
CA GLU A 276 28.57 0.47 -11.93
C GLU A 276 28.08 1.72 -12.69
N ALA A 277 26.80 1.74 -13.09
CA ALA A 277 26.20 2.86 -13.82
C ALA A 277 26.04 4.11 -12.92
N SER A 278 25.72 3.95 -11.64
CA SER A 278 25.62 5.07 -10.68
C SER A 278 26.98 5.71 -10.38
N LEU A 279 28.07 4.94 -10.47
CA LEU A 279 29.46 5.42 -10.28
C LEU A 279 30.09 5.95 -11.57
N SER A 280 29.37 5.95 -12.70
CA SER A 280 29.92 6.36 -13.98
C SER A 280 30.00 7.88 -14.09
N GLU A 281 31.16 8.40 -14.51
CA GLU A 281 31.36 9.83 -14.83
C GLU A 281 30.90 10.22 -16.25
N GLN A 282 30.00 9.41 -16.90
CA GLN A 282 29.57 9.70 -18.26
C GLN A 282 28.53 10.84 -18.28
N GLU A 283 28.80 11.83 -19.15
CA GLU A 283 27.90 12.97 -19.36
C GLU A 283 26.78 12.69 -20.40
N GLN A 284 26.75 11.52 -21.00
CA GLN A 284 25.76 11.14 -22.02
C GLN A 284 25.01 9.89 -21.63
N LEU A 285 23.69 9.97 -21.66
CA LEU A 285 22.82 8.80 -21.50
C LEU A 285 23.07 7.82 -22.63
N THR A 286 23.54 6.63 -22.31
CA THR A 286 23.75 5.56 -23.28
C THR A 286 22.79 4.42 -22.97
N VAL A 287 21.68 4.36 -23.68
CA VAL A 287 20.74 3.24 -23.62
C VAL A 287 21.06 2.30 -24.78
N ALA A 288 21.27 1.03 -24.47
CA ALA A 288 21.50 0.01 -25.51
C ALA A 288 20.18 -0.54 -26.03
N ASP A 289 20.17 -1.00 -27.30
CA ASP A 289 19.02 -1.74 -27.83
C ASP A 289 18.85 -3.06 -27.05
N ALA A 290 17.59 -3.43 -26.74
CA ALA A 290 17.27 -4.69 -26.07
C ALA A 290 17.74 -5.91 -26.89
N ASP A 291 18.29 -6.91 -26.18
CA ASP A 291 18.64 -8.20 -26.77
C ASP A 291 17.35 -9.06 -26.87
N PRO A 292 16.87 -9.38 -28.08
CA PRO A 292 15.65 -10.17 -28.24
C PRO A 292 15.79 -11.63 -27.76
N GLU A 293 17.01 -12.07 -27.38
CA GLU A 293 17.27 -13.40 -26.82
C GLU A 293 17.58 -13.31 -25.32
N ALA A 294 17.34 -12.15 -24.65
CA ALA A 294 17.49 -12.02 -23.21
C ALA A 294 16.57 -13.02 -22.46
N GLU A 295 17.05 -13.52 -21.34
CA GLU A 295 16.23 -14.39 -20.48
C GLU A 295 15.11 -13.57 -19.83
N GLU A 296 13.94 -14.16 -19.67
CA GLU A 296 12.83 -13.56 -18.91
C GLU A 296 13.28 -13.29 -17.46
N PRO A 297 12.89 -12.16 -16.88
CA PRO A 297 13.24 -11.87 -15.48
C PRO A 297 12.69 -12.94 -14.53
N GLY A 298 13.41 -13.19 -13.45
CA GLY A 298 13.01 -14.11 -12.40
C GLY A 298 11.84 -13.58 -11.56
N PRO A 299 11.45 -14.31 -10.50
CA PRO A 299 10.49 -13.81 -9.51
C PRO A 299 11.01 -12.49 -8.90
N VAL A 300 10.11 -11.51 -8.75
CA VAL A 300 10.45 -10.20 -8.17
C VAL A 300 10.62 -10.35 -6.66
N PRO A 301 11.78 -10.00 -6.07
CA PRO A 301 11.95 -10.01 -4.63
C PRO A 301 10.95 -9.07 -3.94
N GLY A 302 10.36 -9.52 -2.82
CA GLY A 302 9.34 -8.76 -2.10
C GLY A 302 7.91 -9.06 -2.53
N VAL A 303 7.71 -9.84 -3.60
CA VAL A 303 6.41 -10.42 -3.93
C VAL A 303 6.27 -11.76 -3.20
N VAL A 304 5.23 -11.85 -2.36
CA VAL A 304 4.95 -13.02 -1.53
C VAL A 304 3.66 -13.68 -2.01
N SER A 305 3.68 -15.01 -2.15
CA SER A 305 2.50 -15.79 -2.52
C SER A 305 1.80 -16.32 -1.26
N ALA A 306 0.50 -16.20 -1.21
CA ALA A 306 -0.33 -16.84 -0.18
C ALA A 306 -0.77 -18.26 -0.57
N GLU A 307 -0.21 -18.83 -1.64
CA GLU A 307 -0.50 -20.18 -2.10
C GLU A 307 0.67 -21.12 -1.72
N ASP A 308 0.35 -22.26 -1.12
CA ASP A 308 1.30 -23.36 -0.88
C ASP A 308 1.39 -24.22 -2.15
N PRO A 309 2.55 -24.25 -2.86
CA PRO A 309 2.70 -25.02 -4.08
C PRO A 309 2.66 -26.53 -3.89
N ASP A 310 2.79 -27.01 -2.64
CA ASP A 310 2.77 -28.43 -2.30
C ASP A 310 1.35 -28.94 -1.99
N VAL A 311 0.34 -28.04 -1.90
CA VAL A 311 -1.06 -28.37 -1.59
C VAL A 311 -1.95 -28.19 -2.83
N ASP A 312 -2.52 -29.30 -3.33
CA ASP A 312 -3.55 -29.28 -4.38
C ASP A 312 -4.92 -29.58 -3.77
N CYS A 313 -5.74 -28.53 -3.62
CA CYS A 313 -7.08 -28.63 -3.04
C CYS A 313 -8.09 -29.42 -3.89
N TYR A 314 -7.72 -29.79 -5.12
CA TYR A 314 -8.54 -30.57 -6.05
C TYR A 314 -8.04 -32.00 -6.23
N GLU A 315 -6.95 -32.40 -5.55
CA GLU A 315 -6.51 -33.78 -5.50
C GLU A 315 -7.47 -34.63 -4.64
N ASP A 316 -7.76 -35.87 -5.11
CA ASP A 316 -8.66 -36.79 -4.40
C ASP A 316 -8.18 -37.08 -2.98
N GLY A 317 -8.91 -36.62 -1.99
CA GLY A 317 -8.64 -36.85 -0.56
C GLY A 317 -8.06 -35.66 0.19
N THR A 318 -7.62 -34.62 -0.48
CA THR A 318 -7.20 -33.35 0.13
C THR A 318 -8.43 -32.61 0.69
N ARG A 319 -8.27 -32.01 1.85
CA ARG A 319 -9.32 -31.24 2.53
C ARG A 319 -8.78 -29.86 2.86
N CYS A 320 -8.92 -28.94 1.92
CA CYS A 320 -8.56 -27.54 2.17
C CYS A 320 -9.65 -26.81 2.95
N ILE A 321 -9.23 -25.84 3.75
CA ILE A 321 -10.10 -24.89 4.44
C ILE A 321 -9.47 -23.51 4.44
N ALA A 322 -10.23 -22.46 4.13
CA ALA A 322 -9.78 -21.09 4.20
C ALA A 322 -10.39 -20.43 5.45
N LEU A 323 -9.56 -20.11 6.44
CA LEU A 323 -9.95 -19.24 7.55
C LEU A 323 -9.87 -17.80 7.05
N THR A 324 -10.96 -17.04 7.19
CA THR A 324 -11.00 -15.63 6.77
C THR A 324 -11.36 -14.74 7.93
N PHE A 325 -10.62 -13.62 8.05
CA PHE A 325 -10.77 -12.65 9.14
C PHE A 325 -11.16 -11.29 8.58
N ASP A 326 -12.35 -10.83 8.90
CA ASP A 326 -12.90 -9.53 8.46
C ASP A 326 -12.61 -8.41 9.47
N ASP A 327 -12.78 -7.16 9.06
CA ASP A 327 -12.76 -5.93 9.86
C ASP A 327 -11.39 -5.45 10.35
N GLY A 328 -10.33 -6.18 10.09
CA GLY A 328 -8.95 -5.81 10.44
C GLY A 328 -8.34 -4.69 9.57
N PRO A 329 -7.04 -4.39 9.83
CA PRO A 329 -6.23 -4.87 10.94
C PRO A 329 -6.60 -4.19 12.27
N HIS A 330 -6.41 -4.87 13.40
CA HIS A 330 -6.70 -4.39 14.73
C HIS A 330 -5.47 -4.47 15.65
N GLU A 331 -5.49 -3.87 16.86
CA GLU A 331 -4.40 -3.97 17.83
C GLU A 331 -4.04 -5.41 18.23
N GLN A 332 -4.99 -6.33 18.11
CA GLN A 332 -4.80 -7.75 18.41
C GLN A 332 -4.39 -8.59 17.19
N THR A 333 -4.43 -8.05 15.99
CA THR A 333 -3.98 -8.77 14.77
C THR A 333 -2.56 -9.31 14.90
N PRO A 334 -1.59 -8.59 15.49
CA PRO A 334 -0.25 -9.15 15.71
C PRO A 334 -0.22 -10.43 16.56
N GLU A 335 -1.10 -10.56 17.58
CA GLU A 335 -1.21 -11.77 18.41
C GLU A 335 -1.82 -12.93 17.62
N LEU A 336 -2.80 -12.64 16.75
CA LEU A 336 -3.35 -13.63 15.83
C LEU A 336 -2.30 -14.12 14.83
N LEU A 337 -1.51 -13.22 14.25
CA LEU A 337 -0.43 -13.57 13.33
C LEU A 337 0.65 -14.42 14.02
N ASP A 338 1.03 -14.10 15.26
CA ASP A 338 1.96 -14.92 16.05
C ASP A 338 1.44 -16.37 16.21
N LEU A 339 0.13 -16.54 16.46
CA LEU A 339 -0.51 -17.85 16.56
C LEU A 339 -0.50 -18.61 15.22
N LEU A 340 -0.84 -17.92 14.12
CA LEU A 340 -0.88 -18.51 12.78
C LEU A 340 0.51 -18.99 12.34
N ASP A 341 1.57 -18.21 12.64
CA ASP A 341 2.97 -18.59 12.40
C ASP A 341 3.39 -19.79 13.28
N GLU A 342 3.09 -19.77 14.58
CA GLU A 342 3.38 -20.91 15.49
C GLU A 342 2.72 -22.22 15.04
N GLU A 343 1.54 -22.13 14.44
CA GLU A 343 0.75 -23.27 13.99
C GLU A 343 0.95 -23.61 12.50
N ASP A 344 1.75 -22.86 11.76
CA ASP A 344 1.98 -23.05 10.31
C ASP A 344 0.64 -23.04 9.53
N VAL A 345 -0.12 -21.95 9.67
CA VAL A 345 -1.47 -21.78 9.13
C VAL A 345 -1.53 -20.55 8.22
N THR A 346 -1.88 -20.74 6.96
CA THR A 346 -2.23 -19.64 6.04
C THR A 346 -3.69 -19.25 6.22
N ALA A 347 -3.97 -17.94 6.16
CA ALA A 347 -5.31 -17.34 6.27
C ALA A 347 -5.50 -16.22 5.25
N SER A 348 -6.75 -15.71 5.13
CA SER A 348 -7.09 -14.55 4.30
C SER A 348 -7.70 -13.45 5.16
N PHE A 349 -7.21 -12.22 5.00
CA PHE A 349 -7.65 -11.06 5.78
C PHE A 349 -8.38 -10.07 4.89
N PHE A 350 -9.65 -9.81 5.19
CA PHE A 350 -10.48 -8.83 4.50
C PHE A 350 -10.47 -7.51 5.28
N LEU A 351 -9.64 -6.58 4.81
CA LEU A 351 -9.29 -5.36 5.54
C LEU A 351 -10.27 -4.21 5.28
N ASN A 352 -10.50 -3.38 6.30
CA ASN A 352 -11.24 -2.12 6.20
C ASN A 352 -10.31 -0.91 6.09
N GLY A 353 -10.81 0.19 5.50
CA GLY A 353 -10.00 1.37 5.24
C GLY A 353 -9.51 2.10 6.47
N ASN A 354 -10.38 2.43 7.44
CA ASN A 354 -9.96 3.17 8.63
C ASN A 354 -8.90 2.43 9.48
N PRO A 355 -9.07 1.14 9.80
CA PRO A 355 -8.01 0.36 10.44
C PRO A 355 -6.72 0.31 9.62
N SER A 356 -6.81 0.11 8.31
CA SER A 356 -5.67 0.05 7.39
C SER A 356 -4.81 1.31 7.43
N LEU A 357 -5.43 2.49 7.47
CA LEU A 357 -4.72 3.77 7.59
C LEU A 357 -3.92 3.90 8.90
N SER A 358 -4.42 3.34 9.99
CA SER A 358 -3.76 3.46 11.29
C SER A 358 -2.71 2.38 11.56
N GLN A 359 -2.71 1.29 10.80
CA GLN A 359 -1.84 0.13 11.02
C GLN A 359 -1.15 -0.39 9.75
N PRO A 360 -0.45 0.48 8.99
CA PRO A 360 0.19 0.08 7.74
C PRO A 360 1.26 -1.00 7.93
N GLY A 361 1.98 -0.99 9.06
CA GLY A 361 2.95 -2.04 9.41
C GLY A 361 2.32 -3.42 9.56
N THR A 362 1.08 -3.50 10.09
CA THR A 362 0.35 -4.76 10.21
C THR A 362 -0.08 -5.30 8.85
N ILE A 363 -0.48 -4.43 7.90
CA ILE A 363 -0.76 -4.85 6.51
C ILE A 363 0.48 -5.52 5.89
N ARG A 364 1.65 -4.87 6.01
CA ARG A 364 2.92 -5.43 5.52
C ARG A 364 3.25 -6.76 6.18
N ARG A 365 2.96 -6.90 7.48
CA ARG A 365 3.18 -8.14 8.22
C ARG A 365 2.30 -9.26 7.70
N ILE A 366 0.98 -9.03 7.57
CA ILE A 366 0.03 -10.02 7.02
C ILE A 366 0.55 -10.56 5.68
N TYR A 367 0.92 -9.65 4.76
CA TYR A 367 1.39 -10.01 3.44
C TYR A 367 2.76 -10.73 3.46
N ALA A 368 3.73 -10.22 4.24
CA ALA A 368 5.08 -10.78 4.32
C ALA A 368 5.10 -12.18 4.94
N GLU A 369 4.16 -12.51 5.84
CA GLU A 369 4.04 -13.82 6.47
C GLU A 369 3.24 -14.82 5.62
N GLY A 370 2.91 -14.47 4.36
CA GLY A 370 2.29 -15.37 3.38
C GLY A 370 0.78 -15.53 3.55
N HIS A 371 0.12 -14.60 4.22
CA HIS A 371 -1.34 -14.55 4.26
C HIS A 371 -1.91 -13.76 3.07
N GLU A 372 -3.11 -14.11 2.64
CA GLU A 372 -3.82 -13.38 1.58
C GLU A 372 -4.43 -12.10 2.13
N VAL A 373 -4.21 -10.99 1.41
CA VAL A 373 -4.80 -9.69 1.76
C VAL A 373 -5.92 -9.37 0.77
N ALA A 374 -7.09 -9.04 1.30
CA ALA A 374 -8.31 -8.77 0.56
C ALA A 374 -8.99 -7.49 1.06
N SER A 375 -9.95 -6.97 0.31
CA SER A 375 -10.67 -5.74 0.64
C SER A 375 -12.04 -6.01 1.27
N HIS A 376 -12.38 -5.25 2.33
CA HIS A 376 -13.69 -5.28 3.00
C HIS A 376 -14.37 -3.90 3.01
N ASN A 377 -14.15 -3.11 1.97
CA ASN A 377 -14.61 -1.72 1.79
C ASN A 377 -13.94 -0.70 2.75
N ASP A 378 -14.14 0.57 2.43
CA ASP A 378 -13.53 1.67 3.13
C ASP A 378 -14.15 1.94 4.52
N LEU A 379 -15.49 2.06 4.60
CA LEU A 379 -16.19 2.55 5.79
C LEU A 379 -16.98 1.47 6.54
N HIS A 380 -16.97 0.22 6.09
CA HIS A 380 -17.77 -0.88 6.64
C HIS A 380 -19.27 -0.56 6.70
N GLU A 381 -19.83 -0.02 5.61
CA GLU A 381 -21.25 0.31 5.50
C GLU A 381 -21.96 -0.67 4.55
N ASN A 382 -23.29 -0.79 4.70
CA ASN A 382 -24.12 -1.59 3.79
C ASN A 382 -24.15 -0.96 2.39
N MET A 383 -23.36 -1.50 1.47
CA MET A 383 -23.09 -0.88 0.17
C MET A 383 -24.33 -0.57 -0.66
N PRO A 384 -25.30 -1.51 -0.84
CA PRO A 384 -26.53 -1.22 -1.59
C PRO A 384 -27.47 -0.20 -0.96
N GLU A 385 -27.41 0.02 0.36
CA GLU A 385 -28.32 0.88 1.09
C GLU A 385 -27.74 2.28 1.33
N GLU A 386 -26.42 2.40 1.54
CA GLU A 386 -25.79 3.65 1.99
C GLU A 386 -25.10 4.40 0.85
N PHE A 387 -24.71 3.72 -0.27
CA PHE A 387 -23.99 4.36 -1.37
C PHE A 387 -24.79 4.38 -2.67
N THR A 388 -24.64 5.46 -3.41
CA THR A 388 -25.09 5.55 -4.81
C THR A 388 -24.07 4.86 -5.73
N GLU A 389 -24.49 4.50 -6.96
CA GLU A 389 -23.58 3.92 -7.97
C GLU A 389 -22.33 4.80 -8.23
N ALA A 390 -22.45 6.12 -8.06
CA ALA A 390 -21.33 7.04 -8.24
C ALA A 390 -20.34 7.07 -7.04
N GLU A 391 -20.74 6.56 -5.88
CA GLU A 391 -19.90 6.51 -4.68
C GLU A 391 -19.25 5.14 -4.47
N LEU A 392 -19.76 4.08 -5.13
CA LEU A 392 -19.21 2.72 -5.02
C LEU A 392 -17.74 2.63 -5.41
N PRO A 393 -17.27 3.25 -6.53
CA PRO A 393 -15.87 3.14 -6.93
C PRO A 393 -14.88 3.52 -5.83
N ALA A 394 -15.14 4.63 -5.12
CA ALA A 394 -14.28 5.08 -4.03
C ALA A 394 -14.24 4.10 -2.85
N GLN A 395 -15.40 3.54 -2.49
CA GLN A 395 -15.51 2.60 -1.38
C GLN A 395 -14.81 1.27 -1.64
N ILE A 396 -14.72 0.86 -2.89
CA ILE A 396 -14.09 -0.39 -3.31
C ILE A 396 -12.59 -0.19 -3.52
N ALA A 397 -12.17 0.93 -4.15
CA ALA A 397 -10.77 1.20 -4.48
C ALA A 397 -9.90 1.50 -3.25
N ALA A 398 -10.45 2.11 -2.19
CA ALA A 398 -9.66 2.68 -1.11
C ALA A 398 -8.71 1.68 -0.42
N VAL A 399 -9.21 0.51 -0.03
CA VAL A 399 -8.39 -0.51 0.65
C VAL A 399 -7.36 -1.11 -0.31
N SER A 400 -7.74 -1.34 -1.57
CA SER A 400 -6.82 -1.84 -2.59
C SER A 400 -5.63 -0.88 -2.80
N ALA A 401 -5.90 0.42 -2.85
CA ALA A 401 -4.88 1.46 -2.93
C ALA A 401 -3.96 1.46 -1.69
N MET A 402 -4.53 1.37 -0.48
CA MET A 402 -3.77 1.31 0.77
C MET A 402 -2.87 0.07 0.83
N VAL A 403 -3.37 -1.10 0.44
CA VAL A 403 -2.60 -2.35 0.40
C VAL A 403 -1.48 -2.27 -0.62
N ARG A 404 -1.75 -1.79 -1.84
CA ARG A 404 -0.74 -1.66 -2.91
C ARG A 404 0.40 -0.74 -2.49
N ARG A 405 0.11 0.40 -1.88
CA ARG A 405 1.13 1.33 -1.36
C ARG A 405 2.00 0.71 -0.26
N GLN A 406 1.47 -0.22 0.53
CA GLN A 406 2.21 -0.84 1.62
C GLN A 406 2.99 -2.09 1.20
N THR A 407 2.49 -2.83 0.24
CA THR A 407 3.03 -4.16 -0.10
C THR A 407 3.52 -4.26 -1.54
N GLY A 408 3.08 -3.38 -2.44
CA GLY A 408 3.23 -3.51 -3.88
C GLY A 408 2.25 -4.53 -4.50
N HIS A 409 1.36 -5.13 -3.70
CA HIS A 409 0.42 -6.16 -4.12
C HIS A 409 -0.94 -5.55 -4.49
N SER A 410 -1.50 -5.97 -5.63
CA SER A 410 -2.86 -5.62 -6.03
C SER A 410 -3.86 -6.60 -5.43
N VAL A 411 -4.88 -6.08 -4.75
CA VAL A 411 -5.96 -6.88 -4.16
C VAL A 411 -6.86 -7.44 -5.26
N GLU A 412 -7.10 -8.74 -5.23
CA GLU A 412 -7.94 -9.45 -6.22
C GLU A 412 -9.28 -9.93 -5.64
N LEU A 413 -9.46 -9.86 -4.33
CA LEU A 413 -10.65 -10.33 -3.62
C LEU A 413 -11.31 -9.20 -2.84
N PHE A 414 -12.64 -9.17 -2.89
CA PHE A 414 -13.47 -8.21 -2.17
C PHE A 414 -14.60 -8.93 -1.45
N ARG A 415 -14.83 -8.61 -0.18
CA ARG A 415 -16.01 -9.06 0.56
C ARG A 415 -16.88 -7.86 0.93
N PRO A 416 -18.14 -7.78 0.44
CA PRO A 416 -19.04 -6.71 0.86
C PRO A 416 -19.41 -6.87 2.34
N PRO A 417 -19.38 -5.79 3.15
CA PRO A 417 -19.86 -5.81 4.52
C PRO A 417 -21.25 -6.43 4.66
N PHE A 418 -21.43 -7.24 5.70
CA PHE A 418 -22.68 -7.98 5.96
C PHE A 418 -23.07 -8.98 4.86
N GLY A 419 -22.21 -9.26 3.88
CA GLY A 419 -22.55 -9.99 2.66
C GLY A 419 -23.59 -9.26 1.79
N ALA A 420 -23.74 -7.93 2.01
CA ALA A 420 -24.72 -7.12 1.31
C ALA A 420 -24.18 -6.66 -0.06
N SER A 421 -24.68 -7.29 -1.12
CA SER A 421 -24.31 -7.02 -2.50
C SER A 421 -25.51 -6.70 -3.38
N SER A 422 -25.25 -6.21 -4.59
CA SER A 422 -26.21 -5.97 -5.66
C SER A 422 -25.54 -6.11 -7.02
N ASP A 423 -26.33 -6.14 -8.10
CA ASP A 423 -25.77 -6.20 -9.45
C ASP A 423 -24.78 -5.04 -9.71
N ALA A 424 -25.06 -3.82 -9.20
CA ALA A 424 -24.17 -2.67 -9.35
C ALA A 424 -22.88 -2.79 -8.51
N VAL A 425 -22.96 -3.33 -7.30
CA VAL A 425 -21.78 -3.59 -6.46
C VAL A 425 -20.88 -4.64 -7.10
N LEU A 426 -21.46 -5.74 -7.58
CA LEU A 426 -20.71 -6.81 -8.23
C LEU A 426 -20.06 -6.34 -9.55
N GLU A 427 -20.77 -5.52 -10.34
CA GLU A 427 -20.24 -4.92 -11.57
C GLU A 427 -19.03 -4.04 -11.26
N GLU A 428 -19.13 -3.17 -10.24
CA GLU A 428 -18.03 -2.29 -9.85
C GLU A 428 -16.81 -3.07 -9.30
N ILE A 429 -17.03 -4.12 -8.47
CA ILE A 429 -15.98 -5.02 -8.01
C ILE A 429 -15.22 -5.61 -9.20
N GLY A 430 -15.96 -6.06 -10.22
CA GLY A 430 -15.40 -6.62 -11.45
C GLY A 430 -14.65 -5.59 -12.31
N GLU A 431 -15.15 -4.35 -12.42
CA GLU A 431 -14.48 -3.26 -13.14
C GLU A 431 -13.13 -2.89 -12.50
N GLN A 432 -12.99 -3.10 -11.18
CA GLN A 432 -11.74 -2.91 -10.46
C GLN A 432 -10.86 -4.18 -10.38
N GLY A 433 -11.17 -5.20 -11.17
CA GLY A 433 -10.35 -6.40 -11.29
C GLY A 433 -10.49 -7.41 -10.14
N MET A 434 -11.51 -7.28 -9.28
CA MET A 434 -11.69 -8.13 -8.10
C MET A 434 -12.87 -9.10 -8.25
N ALA A 435 -12.82 -10.20 -7.50
CA ALA A 435 -13.92 -11.15 -7.33
C ALA A 435 -14.65 -10.92 -5.99
N GLU A 436 -15.97 -11.11 -5.96
CA GLU A 436 -16.75 -11.05 -4.73
C GLU A 436 -16.65 -12.37 -3.96
N ILE A 437 -16.21 -12.29 -2.69
CA ILE A 437 -16.05 -13.44 -1.82
C ILE A 437 -17.03 -13.36 -0.64
N LEU A 438 -17.95 -14.31 -0.58
CA LEU A 438 -18.79 -14.56 0.57
C LEU A 438 -18.21 -15.73 1.39
N TRP A 439 -19.05 -16.42 2.18
CA TRP A 439 -18.63 -17.56 2.99
C TRP A 439 -19.65 -18.69 2.92
N ASN A 440 -19.28 -19.86 3.27
CA ASN A 440 -20.18 -21.02 3.38
C ASN A 440 -20.25 -21.63 4.78
N VAL A 441 -19.39 -21.17 5.70
CA VAL A 441 -19.52 -21.44 7.13
C VAL A 441 -19.40 -20.13 7.90
N ASP A 442 -20.43 -19.82 8.69
CA ASP A 442 -20.47 -18.68 9.61
C ASP A 442 -20.11 -19.19 11.02
N SER A 443 -19.08 -18.63 11.61
CA SER A 443 -18.68 -18.96 12.98
C SER A 443 -19.64 -18.41 14.03
N GLU A 444 -20.46 -17.41 13.66
CA GLU A 444 -21.34 -16.64 14.54
C GLU A 444 -20.58 -15.87 15.64
N ASP A 445 -19.26 -15.65 15.53
CA ASP A 445 -18.42 -14.94 16.51
C ASP A 445 -18.90 -13.51 16.77
N TRP A 446 -19.47 -12.84 15.76
CA TRP A 446 -20.08 -11.50 15.83
C TRP A 446 -21.35 -11.43 16.71
N GLN A 447 -21.88 -12.55 17.20
CA GLN A 447 -23.08 -12.63 18.04
C GLN A 447 -22.78 -12.75 19.54
N ASP A 448 -21.56 -12.38 19.99
CA ASP A 448 -21.10 -12.53 21.38
C ASP A 448 -21.22 -13.98 21.91
N VAL A 449 -21.04 -14.98 21.05
CA VAL A 449 -21.02 -16.39 21.46
C VAL A 449 -19.68 -16.75 22.14
N PRO A 450 -19.66 -17.76 23.04
CA PRO A 450 -18.40 -18.17 23.67
C PRO A 450 -17.49 -18.93 22.69
N ALA A 451 -16.18 -18.95 22.97
CA ALA A 451 -15.15 -19.53 22.10
C ALA A 451 -15.45 -21.00 21.72
N ASP A 452 -15.94 -21.83 22.64
CA ASP A 452 -16.31 -23.22 22.38
C ASP A 452 -17.48 -23.36 21.38
N GLU A 453 -18.40 -22.40 21.32
CA GLU A 453 -19.50 -22.38 20.34
C GLU A 453 -18.97 -21.97 18.95
N ILE A 454 -18.02 -21.03 18.86
CA ILE A 454 -17.33 -20.67 17.62
C ILE A 454 -16.66 -21.91 16.99
N VAL A 455 -15.90 -22.66 17.80
CA VAL A 455 -15.25 -23.92 17.39
C VAL A 455 -16.28 -24.94 16.90
N ASP A 456 -17.34 -25.18 17.68
CA ASP A 456 -18.41 -26.13 17.33
C ASP A 456 -19.10 -25.77 16.01
N ASN A 457 -19.40 -24.47 15.78
CA ASN A 457 -20.04 -23.97 14.55
C ASN A 457 -19.16 -24.25 13.33
N VAL A 458 -17.88 -23.90 13.40
CA VAL A 458 -16.96 -24.09 12.29
C VAL A 458 -16.69 -25.58 12.02
N VAL A 459 -16.31 -26.35 13.04
CA VAL A 459 -15.95 -27.77 12.90
C VAL A 459 -17.15 -28.60 12.37
N THR A 460 -18.37 -28.27 12.83
CA THR A 460 -19.59 -28.96 12.35
C THR A 460 -19.93 -28.60 10.91
N GLY A 461 -19.68 -27.36 10.49
CA GLY A 461 -19.98 -26.87 9.14
C GLY A 461 -18.91 -27.19 8.10
N ALA A 462 -17.69 -27.53 8.53
CA ALA A 462 -16.53 -27.68 7.66
C ALA A 462 -16.67 -28.85 6.66
N GLU A 463 -16.55 -28.52 5.39
CA GLU A 463 -16.45 -29.45 4.24
C GLU A 463 -15.16 -29.08 3.44
N PRO A 464 -14.63 -29.91 2.55
CA PRO A 464 -13.50 -29.53 1.70
C PRO A 464 -13.78 -28.25 0.92
N ASN A 465 -12.78 -27.36 0.88
CA ASN A 465 -12.81 -26.01 0.26
C ASN A 465 -13.84 -25.07 0.90
N THR A 466 -14.02 -25.20 2.22
CA THR A 466 -14.85 -24.29 3.01
C THR A 466 -14.14 -22.94 3.18
N ILE A 467 -14.90 -21.86 3.00
CA ILE A 467 -14.53 -20.49 3.37
C ILE A 467 -15.25 -20.16 4.67
N VAL A 468 -14.51 -19.94 5.74
CA VAL A 468 -15.02 -19.67 7.09
C VAL A 468 -15.02 -18.19 7.39
N LEU A 469 -16.14 -17.63 7.81
CA LEU A 469 -16.23 -16.25 8.28
C LEU A 469 -15.85 -16.17 9.76
N LEU A 470 -14.84 -15.35 10.06
CA LEU A 470 -14.39 -14.93 11.38
C LEU A 470 -14.12 -13.42 11.35
N HIS A 471 -13.93 -12.79 12.52
CA HIS A 471 -13.63 -11.36 12.61
C HIS A 471 -12.38 -11.11 13.46
N ASP A 472 -11.41 -10.38 12.88
CA ASP A 472 -10.11 -10.06 13.49
C ASP A 472 -10.23 -9.31 14.83
N PRO A 473 -11.07 -8.25 14.97
CA PRO A 473 -11.08 -7.44 16.19
C PRO A 473 -11.79 -8.08 17.40
N LEU A 474 -12.25 -9.34 17.30
CA LEU A 474 -13.00 -9.99 18.37
C LEU A 474 -12.10 -10.82 19.30
N GLU A 475 -12.08 -10.46 20.61
CA GLU A 475 -11.33 -11.20 21.63
C GLU A 475 -11.77 -12.69 21.71
N THR A 476 -13.07 -12.97 21.52
CA THR A 476 -13.60 -14.35 21.51
C THR A 476 -13.12 -15.18 20.32
N THR A 477 -12.88 -14.55 19.17
CA THR A 477 -12.29 -15.19 17.98
C THR A 477 -10.84 -15.57 18.25
N LEU A 478 -10.06 -14.65 18.82
CA LEU A 478 -8.68 -14.92 19.22
C LEU A 478 -8.59 -16.02 20.29
N GLU A 479 -9.52 -16.04 21.27
CA GLU A 479 -9.61 -17.12 22.26
C GLU A 479 -9.97 -18.48 21.64
N ALA A 480 -10.81 -18.50 20.57
CA ALA A 480 -11.24 -19.72 19.91
C ALA A 480 -10.18 -20.30 18.95
N ALA A 481 -9.36 -19.44 18.34
CA ALA A 481 -8.46 -19.80 17.25
C ALA A 481 -7.52 -20.98 17.55
N PRO A 482 -6.86 -21.10 18.74
CA PRO A 482 -5.99 -22.24 19.02
C PRO A 482 -6.71 -23.59 19.00
N GLU A 483 -7.89 -23.68 19.64
CA GLU A 483 -8.69 -24.93 19.69
C GLU A 483 -9.30 -25.24 18.31
N LEU A 484 -9.73 -24.20 17.57
CA LEU A 484 -10.25 -24.34 16.22
C LEU A 484 -9.20 -24.95 15.27
N ILE A 485 -7.97 -24.42 15.29
CA ILE A 485 -6.87 -24.93 14.47
C ILE A 485 -6.53 -26.37 14.86
N GLU A 486 -6.45 -26.70 16.17
CA GLU A 486 -6.17 -28.06 16.65
C GLU A 486 -7.23 -29.07 16.17
N GLU A 487 -8.53 -28.73 16.29
CA GLU A 487 -9.64 -29.61 15.88
C GLU A 487 -9.68 -29.82 14.36
N LEU A 488 -9.43 -28.76 13.56
CA LEU A 488 -9.39 -28.88 12.10
C LEU A 488 -8.19 -29.68 11.61
N LYS A 489 -6.99 -29.49 12.21
CA LYS A 489 -5.82 -30.35 11.96
C LYS A 489 -6.09 -31.83 12.32
N ALA A 490 -6.80 -32.08 13.41
CA ALA A 490 -7.19 -33.45 13.81
C ALA A 490 -8.17 -34.12 12.82
N LEU A 491 -8.84 -33.31 11.96
CA LEU A 491 -9.71 -33.74 10.88
C LEU A 491 -9.01 -33.82 9.51
N ASP A 492 -7.69 -33.69 9.48
CA ASP A 492 -6.83 -33.68 8.29
C ASP A 492 -7.17 -32.56 7.30
N TYR A 493 -7.46 -31.33 7.80
CA TYR A 493 -7.58 -30.14 6.96
C TYR A 493 -6.24 -29.47 6.74
N GLU A 494 -6.01 -29.02 5.48
CA GLU A 494 -4.92 -28.15 5.06
C GLU A 494 -5.43 -26.71 5.03
N PHE A 495 -4.73 -25.80 5.69
CA PHE A 495 -5.09 -24.39 5.78
C PHE A 495 -4.49 -23.62 4.60
N VAL A 496 -5.35 -23.01 3.82
CA VAL A 496 -4.95 -22.35 2.57
C VAL A 496 -5.63 -20.97 2.44
N SER A 497 -5.15 -20.14 1.51
CA SER A 497 -5.83 -18.90 1.13
C SER A 497 -7.18 -19.19 0.45
N VAL A 498 -8.05 -18.17 0.38
CA VAL A 498 -9.31 -18.26 -0.37
C VAL A 498 -9.04 -18.54 -1.85
N SER A 499 -8.07 -17.84 -2.46
CA SER A 499 -7.68 -18.05 -3.86
C SER A 499 -7.28 -19.50 -4.11
N GLN A 500 -6.47 -20.10 -3.24
CA GLN A 500 -6.07 -21.50 -3.37
C GLN A 500 -7.22 -22.46 -3.16
N ALA A 501 -8.10 -22.22 -2.17
CA ALA A 501 -9.28 -23.06 -1.91
C ALA A 501 -10.25 -23.06 -3.10
N LEU A 502 -10.36 -21.93 -3.82
CA LEU A 502 -11.20 -21.77 -5.00
C LEU A 502 -10.55 -22.26 -6.30
N GLY A 503 -9.21 -22.40 -6.32
CA GLY A 503 -8.43 -22.65 -7.54
C GLY A 503 -8.41 -21.45 -8.48
N GLY A 504 -8.45 -20.26 -7.91
CA GLY A 504 -8.56 -18.96 -8.54
C GLY A 504 -9.98 -18.40 -8.52
N ALA A 505 -10.09 -17.09 -8.61
CA ALA A 505 -11.35 -16.35 -8.66
C ALA A 505 -11.33 -15.37 -9.84
N GLU A 506 -12.42 -15.33 -10.62
CA GLU A 506 -12.52 -14.46 -11.80
C GLU A 506 -13.15 -13.12 -11.39
N PRO A 507 -12.61 -11.98 -11.86
CA PRO A 507 -13.18 -10.66 -11.58
C PRO A 507 -14.66 -10.55 -11.97
N GLY A 508 -15.48 -9.94 -11.10
CA GLY A 508 -16.89 -9.76 -11.33
C GLY A 508 -17.77 -11.00 -11.10
N GLU A 509 -17.18 -12.10 -10.65
CA GLU A 509 -17.91 -13.30 -10.23
C GLU A 509 -18.04 -13.36 -8.70
N SER A 510 -19.10 -14.00 -8.20
CA SER A 510 -19.37 -14.15 -6.75
C SER A 510 -19.12 -15.58 -6.30
N TYR A 511 -18.37 -15.75 -5.20
CA TYR A 511 -17.99 -17.03 -4.61
C TYR A 511 -18.41 -17.16 -3.14
N PRO A 512 -18.84 -18.36 -2.68
CA PRO A 512 -19.07 -19.57 -3.49
C PRO A 512 -20.22 -19.39 -4.49
N PRO A 513 -20.18 -20.08 -5.64
CA PRO A 513 -21.21 -19.96 -6.68
C PRO A 513 -22.61 -20.23 -6.12
N GLY A 514 -23.54 -19.29 -6.33
CA GLY A 514 -24.92 -19.40 -5.85
C GLY A 514 -25.21 -18.69 -4.53
N GLY A 515 -24.26 -17.92 -4.04
CA GLY A 515 -24.37 -17.09 -2.83
C GLY A 515 -24.31 -17.89 -1.54
N LEU A 516 -24.51 -17.20 -0.42
CA LEU A 516 -24.59 -17.79 0.92
C LEU A 516 -25.56 -18.96 0.89
N GLY A 517 -25.06 -20.17 1.11
CA GLY A 517 -25.92 -21.34 1.34
C GLY A 517 -26.89 -20.95 2.42
N ALA A 518 -28.21 -21.01 2.10
CA ALA A 518 -29.28 -20.40 2.82
C ALA A 518 -29.18 -20.57 4.36
N SER A 519 -28.37 -19.71 4.98
CA SER A 519 -28.57 -19.35 6.37
C SER A 519 -29.67 -18.28 6.36
N PRO A 520 -30.71 -18.37 7.15
CA PRO A 520 -31.73 -17.34 7.16
C PRO A 520 -31.05 -16.03 7.57
N ALA A 521 -31.17 -15.01 6.72
CA ALA A 521 -30.82 -13.63 7.10
C ALA A 521 -31.51 -13.29 8.43
N PRO A 522 -30.88 -12.52 9.30
CA PRO A 522 -31.39 -12.14 10.61
C PRO A 522 -32.75 -11.47 10.57
#